data_665b31aed4efdc03adfb36606c20b2e2
#
_entry.id   665b31aed4efdc03adfb36606c20b2e2
#
_cell.length_a   1.000
_cell.length_b   1.000
_cell.length_c   1.000
_cell.angle_alpha   90.00
_cell.angle_beta   90.00
_cell.angle_gamma   90.00
#
_symmetry.space_group_name_H-M   'P 1'
#
loop_
_entity.id
_entity.type
_entity.pdbx_description
1 polymer ?
#
loop_
_entity_poly.entity_id
_entity_poly.type
_entity_poly.pdbx_seq_one_letter_code
_entity_poly.pdbx_strand_id
1 'polypeptide(L)'
;QMCIRDSANIVPWQQLAKRKNATLKFIPMTKDGELQLDDIKATINDKTKIVAIAHVSNVLGTINDVKTIAKIAHEHGAVISVDGAQSAPHMALDMQDIDADFYSFSGHKMLGPTGIGVLYGKRELLQNMEPVEFGGDMIDFVSKYDATWADLPTKFEAGTPLIAQAIGLAEAIRYIENLGFNAIHQHEKELTEYAYEQMLKIDGLEIYGPPKDRRAGVITFNLEAVSYTHLRAH
;
A
#
# COMPACT_ATOMS: atom_id res chain seq x y z
N GLN A 1 -12.08 -16.10 -4.48
CA GLN A 1 -10.66 -16.54 -4.52
C GLN A 1 -9.72 -15.50 -5.15
N MET A 2 -10.21 -14.48 -5.87
CA MET A 2 -9.35 -13.47 -6.51
C MET A 2 -8.79 -12.40 -5.58
N CYS A 3 -9.37 -12.19 -4.42
CA CYS A 3 -8.94 -11.14 -3.47
C CYS A 3 -7.75 -11.51 -2.58
N ILE A 4 -7.13 -12.69 -2.73
CA ILE A 4 -6.07 -13.20 -1.83
C ILE A 4 -4.67 -12.96 -2.42
N ARG A 5 -4.47 -12.00 -3.32
CA ARG A 5 -3.12 -11.74 -3.86
C ARG A 5 -2.35 -10.66 -3.12
N ASP A 6 -3.01 -9.83 -2.31
CA ASP A 6 -2.32 -8.86 -1.47
C ASP A 6 -1.86 -9.48 -0.14
N SER A 7 -1.06 -10.54 -0.26
CA SER A 7 -0.57 -11.29 0.90
C SER A 7 0.27 -10.42 1.84
N ALA A 8 0.96 -9.42 1.32
CA ALA A 8 1.78 -8.50 2.12
C ALA A 8 0.94 -7.65 3.08
N ASN A 9 -0.29 -7.28 2.69
CA ASN A 9 -1.21 -6.51 3.52
C ASN A 9 -2.33 -7.36 4.14
N ILE A 10 -2.25 -8.68 4.09
CA ILE A 10 -3.22 -9.58 4.75
C ILE A 10 -2.55 -10.46 5.79
N VAL A 11 -1.49 -11.16 5.42
CA VAL A 11 -0.84 -12.18 6.27
C VAL A 11 -0.32 -11.60 7.60
N PRO A 12 0.35 -10.43 7.63
CA PRO A 12 0.78 -9.83 8.89
C PRO A 12 -0.37 -9.60 9.87
N TRP A 13 -1.50 -9.10 9.38
CA TRP A 13 -2.69 -8.83 10.19
C TRP A 13 -3.37 -10.11 10.68
N GLN A 14 -3.39 -11.17 9.86
CA GLN A 14 -3.85 -12.50 10.30
C GLN A 14 -2.99 -13.03 11.45
N GLN A 15 -1.66 -12.91 11.34
CA GLN A 15 -0.74 -13.38 12.39
C GLN A 15 -0.85 -12.52 13.65
N LEU A 16 -0.98 -11.20 13.51
CA LEU A 16 -1.20 -10.30 14.64
C LEU A 16 -2.50 -10.62 15.37
N ALA A 17 -3.59 -10.79 14.62
CA ALA A 17 -4.89 -11.13 15.18
C ALA A 17 -4.83 -12.44 15.99
N LYS A 18 -4.17 -13.49 15.47
CA LYS A 18 -3.95 -14.75 16.18
C LYS A 18 -3.14 -14.55 17.47
N ARG A 19 -2.01 -13.81 17.41
CA ARG A 19 -1.13 -13.58 18.57
C ARG A 19 -1.80 -12.77 19.68
N LYS A 20 -2.66 -11.83 19.32
CA LYS A 20 -3.32 -10.89 20.24
C LYS A 20 -4.75 -11.30 20.59
N ASN A 21 -5.23 -12.46 20.10
CA ASN A 21 -6.61 -12.90 20.23
C ASN A 21 -7.62 -11.82 19.79
N ALA A 22 -7.30 -11.15 18.69
CA ALA A 22 -8.13 -10.11 18.10
C ALA A 22 -8.94 -10.65 16.92
N THR A 23 -10.05 -10.00 16.61
CA THR A 23 -10.90 -10.36 15.47
C THR A 23 -10.46 -9.57 14.24
N LEU A 24 -10.13 -10.27 13.16
CA LEU A 24 -9.91 -9.68 11.86
C LEU A 24 -11.24 -9.62 11.10
N LYS A 25 -11.60 -8.43 10.62
CA LYS A 25 -12.77 -8.20 9.77
C LYS A 25 -12.33 -7.65 8.43
N PHE A 26 -13.10 -7.93 7.40
CA PHE A 26 -12.90 -7.36 6.06
C PHE A 26 -14.07 -6.44 5.73
N ILE A 27 -13.75 -5.28 5.14
CA ILE A 27 -14.76 -4.40 4.56
C ILE A 27 -15.27 -5.08 3.29
N PRO A 28 -16.59 -5.26 3.11
CA PRO A 28 -17.15 -5.83 1.90
C PRO A 28 -16.79 -4.98 0.66
N MET A 29 -16.61 -5.65 -0.47
CA MET A 29 -16.38 -5.00 -1.76
C MET A 29 -17.56 -5.30 -2.68
N THR A 30 -17.85 -4.37 -3.58
CA THR A 30 -18.76 -4.62 -4.72
C THR A 30 -18.15 -5.68 -5.66
N LYS A 31 -18.94 -6.17 -6.61
CA LYS A 31 -18.42 -7.08 -7.64
C LYS A 31 -17.33 -6.44 -8.52
N ASP A 32 -17.32 -5.10 -8.60
CA ASP A 32 -16.31 -4.33 -9.32
C ASP A 32 -15.10 -4.00 -8.46
N GLY A 33 -15.04 -4.52 -7.21
CA GLY A 33 -13.90 -4.39 -6.32
C GLY A 33 -13.77 -3.02 -5.67
N GLU A 34 -14.86 -2.27 -5.56
CA GLU A 34 -14.90 -0.96 -4.90
C GLU A 34 -15.45 -1.08 -3.49
N LEU A 35 -14.94 -0.26 -2.59
CA LEU A 35 -15.45 -0.13 -1.23
C LEU A 35 -16.57 0.91 -1.18
N GLN A 36 -17.68 0.56 -0.54
CA GLN A 36 -18.79 1.50 -0.36
C GLN A 36 -18.68 2.18 1.00
N LEU A 37 -19.00 3.47 1.04
CA LEU A 37 -18.90 4.28 2.26
C LEU A 37 -19.73 3.71 3.43
N ASP A 38 -20.92 3.19 3.13
CA ASP A 38 -21.80 2.60 4.13
C ASP A 38 -21.22 1.30 4.72
N ASP A 39 -20.56 0.47 3.90
CA ASP A 39 -19.89 -0.74 4.34
C ASP A 39 -18.64 -0.41 5.20
N ILE A 40 -17.91 0.65 4.85
CA ILE A 40 -16.78 1.16 5.64
C ILE A 40 -17.28 1.56 7.02
N LYS A 41 -18.32 2.39 7.09
CA LYS A 41 -18.93 2.87 8.36
C LYS A 41 -19.55 1.75 9.17
N ALA A 42 -20.14 0.74 8.54
CA ALA A 42 -20.71 -0.42 9.22
C ALA A 42 -19.63 -1.36 9.82
N THR A 43 -18.45 -1.39 9.20
CA THR A 43 -17.35 -2.28 9.61
C THR A 43 -16.48 -1.66 10.69
N ILE A 44 -16.14 -0.36 10.56
CA ILE A 44 -15.32 0.39 11.52
C ILE A 44 -16.20 0.87 12.69
N ASN A 45 -15.75 0.65 13.92
CA ASN A 45 -16.48 1.02 15.13
C ASN A 45 -15.49 1.20 16.30
N ASP A 46 -15.99 1.60 17.49
CA ASP A 46 -15.17 1.90 18.67
C ASP A 46 -14.32 0.73 19.20
N LYS A 47 -14.57 -0.51 18.74
CA LYS A 47 -13.73 -1.67 19.03
C LYS A 47 -12.61 -1.84 18.02
N THR A 48 -12.64 -1.13 16.89
CA THR A 48 -11.59 -1.15 15.89
C THR A 48 -10.33 -0.52 16.45
N LYS A 49 -9.19 -1.18 16.29
CA LYS A 49 -7.88 -0.68 16.74
C LYS A 49 -7.00 -0.27 15.58
N ILE A 50 -7.05 -1.02 14.50
CA ILE A 50 -6.25 -0.78 13.31
C ILE A 50 -7.13 -0.99 12.07
N VAL A 51 -7.04 -0.06 11.14
CA VAL A 51 -7.54 -0.18 9.78
C VAL A 51 -6.35 -0.32 8.85
N ALA A 52 -6.26 -1.42 8.10
CA ALA A 52 -5.21 -1.64 7.12
C ALA A 52 -5.83 -1.68 5.72
N ILE A 53 -5.33 -0.84 4.81
CA ILE A 53 -5.90 -0.66 3.48
C ILE A 53 -4.83 -0.41 2.43
N ALA A 54 -4.97 -0.99 1.23
CA ALA A 54 -4.18 -0.59 0.08
C ALA A 54 -4.75 0.71 -0.51
N HIS A 55 -3.89 1.68 -0.84
CA HIS A 55 -4.33 2.90 -1.52
C HIS A 55 -4.80 2.58 -2.94
N VAL A 56 -4.01 1.78 -3.66
CA VAL A 56 -4.35 1.28 -4.99
C VAL A 56 -4.22 -0.24 -5.01
N SER A 57 -5.26 -0.92 -5.50
CA SER A 57 -5.24 -2.38 -5.64
C SER A 57 -4.25 -2.82 -6.73
N ASN A 58 -3.33 -3.71 -6.38
CA ASN A 58 -2.41 -4.33 -7.32
C ASN A 58 -3.07 -5.39 -8.23
N VAL A 59 -4.33 -5.72 -7.98
CA VAL A 59 -5.09 -6.71 -8.76
C VAL A 59 -6.13 -6.05 -9.63
N LEU A 60 -6.99 -5.21 -9.06
CA LEU A 60 -8.13 -4.63 -9.78
C LEU A 60 -7.88 -3.20 -10.27
N GLY A 61 -6.80 -2.57 -9.79
CA GLY A 61 -6.53 -1.15 -10.07
C GLY A 61 -7.46 -0.19 -9.33
N THR A 62 -8.32 -0.68 -8.44
CA THR A 62 -9.21 0.18 -7.63
C THR A 62 -8.38 1.18 -6.82
N ILE A 63 -8.76 2.45 -6.90
CA ILE A 63 -8.18 3.53 -6.08
C ILE A 63 -9.12 3.78 -4.91
N ASN A 64 -8.64 3.55 -3.70
CA ASN A 64 -9.42 3.75 -2.48
C ASN A 64 -9.28 5.19 -1.97
N ASP A 65 -10.38 5.78 -1.50
CA ASP A 65 -10.36 7.08 -0.82
C ASP A 65 -9.83 6.91 0.62
N VAL A 66 -8.50 6.77 0.71
CA VAL A 66 -7.82 6.55 2.00
C VAL A 66 -7.97 7.71 2.97
N LYS A 67 -8.15 8.94 2.45
CA LYS A 67 -8.40 10.13 3.28
C LYS A 67 -9.73 10.03 4.03
N THR A 68 -10.80 9.68 3.32
CA THR A 68 -12.11 9.45 3.96
C THR A 68 -12.06 8.27 4.92
N ILE A 69 -11.36 7.19 4.58
CA ILE A 69 -11.20 6.02 5.45
C ILE A 69 -10.39 6.38 6.71
N ALA A 70 -9.33 7.19 6.58
CA ALA A 70 -8.53 7.69 7.71
C ALA A 70 -9.40 8.49 8.68
N LYS A 71 -10.19 9.42 8.16
CA LYS A 71 -11.11 10.21 8.97
C LYS A 71 -12.07 9.34 9.76
N ILE A 72 -12.72 8.35 9.12
CA ILE A 72 -13.64 7.43 9.79
C ILE A 72 -12.91 6.59 10.84
N ALA A 73 -11.70 6.10 10.54
CA ALA A 73 -10.89 5.36 11.52
C ALA A 73 -10.60 6.20 12.76
N HIS A 74 -10.20 7.46 12.58
CA HIS A 74 -9.90 8.39 13.68
C HIS A 74 -11.14 8.77 14.50
N GLU A 75 -12.31 8.93 13.88
CA GLU A 75 -13.58 9.17 14.58
C GLU A 75 -13.91 8.05 15.58
N HIS A 76 -13.40 6.83 15.36
CA HIS A 76 -13.53 5.67 16.25
C HIS A 76 -12.27 5.36 17.07
N GLY A 77 -11.27 6.24 17.06
CA GLY A 77 -10.01 6.05 17.80
C GLY A 77 -9.13 4.92 17.27
N ALA A 78 -9.31 4.53 16.01
CA ALA A 78 -8.49 3.52 15.35
C ALA A 78 -7.32 4.17 14.60
N VAL A 79 -6.19 3.45 14.55
CA VAL A 79 -5.01 3.80 13.75
C VAL A 79 -5.20 3.29 12.32
N ILE A 80 -4.77 4.06 11.31
CA ILE A 80 -4.80 3.63 9.92
C ILE A 80 -3.39 3.38 9.36
N SER A 81 -3.21 2.21 8.74
CA SER A 81 -2.00 1.82 8.01
C SER A 81 -2.32 1.65 6.53
N VAL A 82 -1.73 2.48 5.70
CA VAL A 82 -1.95 2.50 4.25
C VAL A 82 -0.79 1.84 3.52
N ASP A 83 -1.10 0.85 2.70
CA ASP A 83 -0.17 0.28 1.73
C ASP A 83 -0.17 1.14 0.46
N GLY A 84 0.90 1.88 0.25
CA GLY A 84 1.13 2.78 -0.88
C GLY A 84 1.95 2.17 -2.00
N ALA A 85 2.18 0.86 -2.00
CA ALA A 85 3.09 0.21 -2.96
C ALA A 85 2.70 0.44 -4.43
N GLN A 86 1.41 0.60 -4.71
CA GLN A 86 0.88 0.85 -6.06
C GLN A 86 0.45 2.31 -6.29
N SER A 87 0.54 3.18 -5.29
CA SER A 87 0.19 4.59 -5.42
C SER A 87 1.43 5.49 -5.47
N ALA A 88 2.43 5.23 -4.63
CA ALA A 88 3.63 6.07 -4.55
C ALA A 88 4.35 6.27 -5.89
N PRO A 89 4.43 5.29 -6.80
CA PRO A 89 5.06 5.50 -8.10
C PRO A 89 4.25 6.36 -9.08
N HIS A 90 2.93 6.48 -8.89
CA HIS A 90 2.00 6.92 -9.94
C HIS A 90 1.25 8.20 -9.61
N MET A 91 1.22 8.63 -8.35
CA MET A 91 0.49 9.83 -7.93
C MET A 91 1.24 10.63 -6.89
N ALA A 92 1.05 11.95 -6.91
CA ALA A 92 1.54 12.82 -5.85
C ALA A 92 0.84 12.50 -4.54
N LEU A 93 1.61 12.35 -3.48
CA LEU A 93 1.12 12.01 -2.14
C LEU A 93 1.45 13.13 -1.17
N ASP A 94 0.46 13.56 -0.42
CA ASP A 94 0.63 14.46 0.72
C ASP A 94 0.16 13.74 1.99
N MET A 95 1.11 13.38 2.84
CA MET A 95 0.84 12.63 4.07
C MET A 95 0.02 13.44 5.08
N GLN A 96 0.13 14.77 5.06
CA GLN A 96 -0.66 15.64 5.92
C GLN A 96 -2.11 15.74 5.44
N ASP A 97 -2.32 15.79 4.12
CA ASP A 97 -3.67 15.81 3.54
C ASP A 97 -4.38 14.47 3.65
N ILE A 98 -3.66 13.35 3.45
CA ILE A 98 -4.20 11.99 3.60
C ILE A 98 -4.51 11.69 5.07
N ASP A 99 -3.73 12.25 5.98
CA ASP A 99 -3.80 12.03 7.44
C ASP A 99 -3.64 10.54 7.84
N ALA A 100 -2.88 9.75 7.05
CA ALA A 100 -2.56 8.39 7.42
C ALA A 100 -1.61 8.36 8.63
N ASP A 101 -1.82 7.41 9.55
CA ASP A 101 -0.93 7.21 10.68
C ASP A 101 0.35 6.50 10.28
N PHE A 102 0.22 5.53 9.37
CA PHE A 102 1.33 4.85 8.71
C PHE A 102 1.08 4.74 7.21
N TYR A 103 2.14 4.93 6.42
CA TYR A 103 2.10 4.79 4.98
C TYR A 103 3.39 4.12 4.51
N SER A 104 3.29 3.01 3.77
CA SER A 104 4.46 2.23 3.36
C SER A 104 4.50 2.01 1.85
N PHE A 105 5.70 1.98 1.28
CA PHE A 105 5.92 1.63 -0.12
C PHE A 105 7.31 1.03 -0.36
N SER A 106 7.48 0.39 -1.52
CA SER A 106 8.71 -0.30 -1.91
C SER A 106 9.44 0.43 -3.01
N GLY A 107 10.76 0.58 -2.88
CA GLY A 107 11.59 1.29 -3.86
C GLY A 107 11.56 0.65 -5.24
N HIS A 108 11.59 -0.68 -5.34
CA HIS A 108 11.60 -1.38 -6.63
C HIS A 108 10.35 -1.21 -7.50
N LYS A 109 9.24 -0.73 -6.91
CA LYS A 109 8.02 -0.41 -7.66
C LYS A 109 8.00 1.02 -8.18
N MET A 110 8.90 1.89 -7.70
CA MET A 110 9.03 3.28 -8.15
C MET A 110 10.39 3.53 -8.80
N LEU A 111 10.80 2.66 -9.71
CA LEU A 111 12.05 2.73 -10.49
C LEU A 111 13.33 2.66 -9.63
N GLY A 112 13.21 2.45 -8.33
CA GLY A 112 14.30 2.35 -7.39
C GLY A 112 14.88 0.93 -7.27
N PRO A 113 15.96 0.77 -6.51
CA PRO A 113 16.58 -0.52 -6.28
C PRO A 113 15.69 -1.49 -5.47
N THR A 114 15.98 -2.78 -5.60
CA THR A 114 15.45 -3.80 -4.69
C THR A 114 16.05 -3.68 -3.29
N GLY A 115 15.35 -4.21 -2.28
CA GLY A 115 15.84 -4.29 -0.90
C GLY A 115 15.60 -3.03 -0.07
N ILE A 116 15.05 -1.96 -0.64
CA ILE A 116 14.71 -0.74 0.07
C ILE A 116 13.23 -0.40 -0.04
N GLY A 117 12.68 0.15 1.01
CA GLY A 117 11.34 0.71 1.07
C GLY A 117 11.28 1.85 2.09
N VAL A 118 10.15 2.48 2.19
CA VAL A 118 9.91 3.60 3.10
C VAL A 118 8.67 3.32 3.94
N LEU A 119 8.78 3.58 5.24
CA LEU A 119 7.65 3.69 6.15
C LEU A 119 7.58 5.13 6.66
N TYR A 120 6.51 5.82 6.29
CA TYR A 120 6.08 7.03 6.98
C TYR A 120 5.26 6.62 8.21
N GLY A 121 5.45 7.34 9.31
CA GLY A 121 4.62 7.19 10.50
C GLY A 121 4.53 8.49 11.27
N LYS A 122 3.37 8.76 11.89
CA LYS A 122 3.21 9.90 12.80
C LYS A 122 4.18 9.77 13.96
N ARG A 123 4.90 10.85 14.25
CA ARG A 123 5.99 10.88 15.23
C ARG A 123 5.58 10.36 16.60
N GLU A 124 4.43 10.78 17.10
CA GLU A 124 3.92 10.37 18.41
C GLU A 124 3.63 8.87 18.52
N LEU A 125 3.20 8.25 17.43
CA LEU A 125 3.00 6.80 17.36
C LEU A 125 4.34 6.06 17.35
N LEU A 126 5.26 6.49 16.47
CA LEU A 126 6.59 5.88 16.36
C LEU A 126 7.40 6.01 17.66
N GLN A 127 7.28 7.11 18.39
CA GLN A 127 7.94 7.29 19.67
C GLN A 127 7.50 6.26 20.72
N ASN A 128 6.20 5.91 20.71
CA ASN A 128 5.60 4.97 21.65
C ASN A 128 5.67 3.50 21.22
N MET A 129 6.12 3.21 20.00
CA MET A 129 6.28 1.84 19.52
C MET A 129 7.65 1.28 19.91
N GLU A 130 7.69 -0.01 20.26
CA GLU A 130 8.95 -0.75 20.38
C GLU A 130 9.47 -1.15 18.99
N PRO A 131 10.80 -1.14 18.78
CA PRO A 131 11.41 -1.67 17.57
C PRO A 131 11.08 -3.15 17.38
N VAL A 132 11.08 -3.61 16.13
CA VAL A 132 10.86 -5.01 15.77
C VAL A 132 12.17 -5.72 15.45
N GLU A 133 13.14 -4.97 14.92
CA GLU A 133 14.49 -5.44 14.62
C GLU A 133 15.48 -4.77 15.57
N PHE A 134 16.52 -5.50 15.97
CA PHE A 134 17.50 -5.06 16.93
C PHE A 134 18.90 -5.27 16.39
N GLY A 135 19.81 -4.30 16.61
CA GLY A 135 21.18 -4.39 16.12
C GLY A 135 21.99 -3.13 16.40
N GLY A 136 23.07 -2.95 15.68
CA GLY A 136 23.87 -1.71 15.72
C GLY A 136 23.09 -0.51 15.20
N ASP A 137 23.59 0.66 15.43
CA ASP A 137 23.11 1.99 15.02
C ASP A 137 21.76 2.42 15.64
N MET A 138 20.83 1.50 15.88
CA MET A 138 19.49 1.81 16.42
C MET A 138 19.45 2.01 17.95
N ILE A 139 20.57 1.85 18.64
CA ILE A 139 20.71 1.96 20.10
C ILE A 139 21.30 3.32 20.49
N ASP A 140 20.87 3.86 21.63
CA ASP A 140 21.47 4.99 22.31
C ASP A 140 22.50 4.50 23.36
N PHE A 141 22.06 3.63 24.25
CA PHE A 141 22.89 3.01 25.27
C PHE A 141 22.67 1.50 25.35
N VAL A 142 23.75 0.75 25.61
CA VAL A 142 23.68 -0.70 25.81
C VAL A 142 24.48 -1.10 27.04
N SER A 143 23.87 -1.89 27.90
CA SER A 143 24.50 -2.58 29.02
C SER A 143 24.57 -4.09 28.75
N LYS A 144 25.07 -4.84 29.72
CA LYS A 144 25.10 -6.31 29.63
C LYS A 144 23.71 -6.95 29.56
N TYR A 145 22.69 -6.30 30.08
CA TYR A 145 21.38 -6.89 30.29
C TYR A 145 20.22 -6.05 29.70
N ASP A 146 20.53 -4.82 29.26
CA ASP A 146 19.50 -3.89 28.81
C ASP A 146 20.05 -2.87 27.80
N ALA A 147 19.15 -2.26 27.01
CA ALA A 147 19.50 -1.24 26.04
C ALA A 147 18.41 -0.18 25.95
N THR A 148 18.80 1.03 25.55
CA THR A 148 17.88 2.10 25.15
C THR A 148 18.03 2.40 23.66
N TRP A 149 16.97 2.96 23.08
CA TRP A 149 16.89 3.16 21.64
C TRP A 149 17.30 4.57 21.26
N ALA A 150 17.95 4.69 20.11
CA ALA A 150 18.23 5.96 19.48
C ALA A 150 16.94 6.73 19.11
N ASP A 151 17.11 8.00 18.80
CA ASP A 151 16.01 8.82 18.31
C ASP A 151 15.47 8.35 16.94
N LEU A 152 14.25 8.80 16.62
CA LEU A 152 13.67 8.60 15.30
C LEU A 152 14.46 9.37 14.23
N PRO A 153 14.68 8.79 13.04
CA PRO A 153 14.15 7.49 12.56
C PRO A 153 15.00 6.30 12.92
N THR A 154 16.22 6.48 13.41
CA THR A 154 17.27 5.47 13.63
C THR A 154 16.80 4.33 14.55
N LYS A 155 15.92 4.61 15.50
CA LYS A 155 15.24 3.63 16.37
C LYS A 155 14.71 2.41 15.61
N PHE A 156 14.29 2.56 14.36
CA PHE A 156 13.69 1.49 13.54
C PHE A 156 14.62 1.01 12.41
N GLU A 157 15.88 1.42 12.40
CA GLU A 157 16.84 1.12 11.35
C GLU A 157 18.04 0.34 11.92
N ALA A 158 17.82 -0.96 12.18
CA ALA A 158 18.85 -1.81 12.80
C ALA A 158 19.94 -2.24 11.81
N GLY A 159 21.20 -2.06 12.21
CA GLY A 159 22.39 -2.43 11.46
C GLY A 159 22.83 -1.39 10.44
N THR A 160 23.89 -1.67 9.71
CA THR A 160 24.41 -0.77 8.67
C THR A 160 23.33 -0.47 7.63
N PRO A 161 23.00 0.82 7.38
CA PRO A 161 21.93 1.16 6.46
C PRO A 161 22.24 0.75 5.02
N LEU A 162 21.21 0.59 4.21
CA LEU A 162 21.28 0.24 2.78
C LEU A 162 21.72 1.46 1.96
N ILE A 163 22.98 1.90 2.12
CA ILE A 163 23.51 3.17 1.59
C ILE A 163 23.33 3.29 0.08
N ALA A 164 23.77 2.28 -0.68
CA ALA A 164 23.69 2.30 -2.13
C ALA A 164 22.23 2.32 -2.62
N GLN A 165 21.37 1.56 -1.97
CA GLN A 165 19.94 1.51 -2.30
C GLN A 165 19.23 2.82 -1.95
N ALA A 166 19.59 3.46 -0.84
CA ALA A 166 19.03 4.76 -0.46
C ALA A 166 19.39 5.86 -1.48
N ILE A 167 20.65 5.89 -1.93
CA ILE A 167 21.10 6.81 -2.98
C ILE A 167 20.36 6.53 -4.30
N GLY A 168 20.23 5.26 -4.69
CA GLY A 168 19.51 4.86 -5.89
C GLY A 168 18.02 5.20 -5.83
N LEU A 169 17.37 5.03 -4.66
CA LEU A 169 15.98 5.42 -4.46
C LEU A 169 15.80 6.94 -4.55
N ALA A 170 16.71 7.71 -3.97
CA ALA A 170 16.68 9.17 -4.06
C ALA A 170 16.77 9.64 -5.51
N GLU A 171 17.59 9.01 -6.34
CA GLU A 171 17.69 9.34 -7.76
C GLU A 171 16.43 8.95 -8.54
N ALA A 172 15.83 7.79 -8.23
CA ALA A 172 14.56 7.38 -8.81
C ALA A 172 13.43 8.38 -8.48
N ILE A 173 13.38 8.89 -7.25
CA ILE A 173 12.41 9.91 -6.84
C ILE A 173 12.63 11.19 -7.65
N ARG A 174 13.87 11.69 -7.79
CA ARG A 174 14.17 12.87 -8.61
C ARG A 174 13.77 12.68 -10.08
N TYR A 175 13.98 11.48 -10.62
CA TYR A 175 13.57 11.17 -11.98
C TYR A 175 12.05 11.27 -12.15
N ILE A 176 11.26 10.70 -11.23
CA ILE A 176 9.80 10.78 -11.24
C ILE A 176 9.33 12.24 -11.08
N GLU A 177 9.92 12.98 -10.15
CA GLU A 177 9.60 14.39 -9.93
C GLU A 177 9.90 15.26 -11.16
N ASN A 178 11.01 14.99 -11.86
CA ASN A 178 11.36 15.68 -13.10
C ASN A 178 10.41 15.39 -14.26
N LEU A 179 9.86 14.17 -14.34
CA LEU A 179 8.78 13.87 -15.29
C LEU A 179 7.48 14.57 -14.90
N GLY A 180 7.22 14.64 -13.61
CA GLY A 180 6.02 15.23 -13.02
C GLY A 180 4.84 14.24 -12.98
N PHE A 181 4.22 14.12 -11.83
CA PHE A 181 3.10 13.18 -11.61
C PHE A 181 1.91 13.45 -12.53
N ASN A 182 1.66 14.69 -12.93
CA ASN A 182 0.59 15.00 -13.87
C ASN A 182 0.82 14.40 -15.26
N ALA A 183 2.07 14.45 -15.75
CA ALA A 183 2.43 13.84 -17.03
C ALA A 183 2.36 12.32 -16.98
N ILE A 184 2.84 11.72 -15.88
CA ILE A 184 2.76 10.27 -15.65
C ILE A 184 1.30 9.84 -15.62
N HIS A 185 0.47 10.49 -14.82
CA HIS A 185 -0.96 10.18 -14.69
C HIS A 185 -1.71 10.29 -16.02
N GLN A 186 -1.46 11.36 -16.78
CA GLN A 186 -2.09 11.56 -18.09
C GLN A 186 -1.71 10.45 -19.07
N HIS A 187 -0.44 10.10 -19.13
CA HIS A 187 0.06 9.04 -20.01
C HIS A 187 -0.53 7.67 -19.63
N GLU A 188 -0.53 7.32 -18.36
CA GLU A 188 -1.10 6.07 -17.87
C GLU A 188 -2.61 5.98 -18.13
N LYS A 189 -3.31 7.09 -17.94
CA LYS A 189 -4.75 7.18 -18.23
C LYS A 189 -5.03 6.92 -19.69
N GLU A 190 -4.33 7.58 -20.62
CA GLU A 190 -4.49 7.41 -22.05
C GLU A 190 -4.23 5.97 -22.49
N LEU A 191 -3.16 5.36 -21.99
CA LEU A 191 -2.83 3.96 -22.28
C LEU A 191 -3.86 2.99 -21.69
N THR A 192 -4.32 3.23 -20.47
CA THR A 192 -5.33 2.39 -19.82
C THR A 192 -6.66 2.45 -20.54
N GLU A 193 -7.11 3.64 -20.90
CA GLU A 193 -8.36 3.83 -21.67
C GLU A 193 -8.28 3.15 -23.04
N TYR A 194 -7.17 3.36 -23.75
CA TYR A 194 -6.95 2.70 -25.05
C TYR A 194 -6.96 1.19 -24.92
N ALA A 195 -6.16 0.63 -23.98
CA ALA A 195 -6.08 -0.80 -23.79
C ALA A 195 -7.43 -1.40 -23.40
N TYR A 196 -8.12 -0.79 -22.45
CA TYR A 196 -9.43 -1.21 -21.99
C TYR A 196 -10.45 -1.28 -23.16
N GLU A 197 -10.51 -0.25 -24.00
CA GLU A 197 -11.41 -0.21 -25.16
C GLU A 197 -11.06 -1.24 -26.23
N GLN A 198 -9.76 -1.53 -26.45
CA GLN A 198 -9.39 -2.57 -27.39
C GLN A 198 -9.68 -3.97 -26.85
N MET A 199 -9.45 -4.20 -25.55
CA MET A 199 -9.73 -5.47 -24.90
C MET A 199 -11.22 -5.82 -24.90
N LEU A 200 -12.11 -4.85 -24.76
CA LEU A 200 -13.56 -5.06 -24.85
C LEU A 200 -14.05 -5.56 -26.24
N LYS A 201 -13.23 -5.44 -27.28
CA LYS A 201 -13.55 -5.94 -28.64
C LYS A 201 -13.16 -7.40 -28.82
N ILE A 202 -12.51 -8.01 -27.86
CA ILE A 202 -12.05 -9.40 -27.94
C ILE A 202 -13.19 -10.30 -27.45
N ASP A 203 -13.68 -11.16 -28.31
CA ASP A 203 -14.73 -12.12 -27.97
C ASP A 203 -14.27 -13.07 -26.85
N GLY A 204 -15.15 -13.28 -25.85
CA GLY A 204 -14.86 -14.15 -24.71
C GLY A 204 -13.93 -13.54 -23.66
N LEU A 205 -13.55 -12.25 -23.79
CA LEU A 205 -12.74 -11.57 -22.77
C LEU A 205 -13.63 -10.87 -21.75
N GLU A 206 -13.42 -11.15 -20.48
CA GLU A 206 -14.10 -10.52 -19.35
C GLU A 206 -13.11 -9.69 -18.53
N ILE A 207 -13.38 -8.38 -18.37
CA ILE A 207 -12.55 -7.47 -17.56
C ILE A 207 -13.15 -7.36 -16.16
N TYR A 208 -12.30 -7.43 -15.14
CA TYR A 208 -12.65 -7.29 -13.73
C TYR A 208 -12.18 -5.95 -13.17
N GLY A 209 -12.86 -5.51 -12.10
CA GLY A 209 -12.54 -4.27 -11.41
C GLY A 209 -13.32 -3.06 -11.92
N PRO A 210 -13.00 -1.86 -11.44
CA PRO A 210 -13.71 -0.63 -11.79
C PRO A 210 -13.64 -0.32 -13.29
N PRO A 211 -14.57 0.48 -13.82
CA PRO A 211 -14.51 0.97 -15.20
C PRO A 211 -13.25 1.82 -15.44
N LYS A 212 -12.94 2.08 -16.72
CA LYS A 212 -11.67 2.68 -17.16
C LYS A 212 -11.35 4.05 -16.54
N ASP A 213 -12.36 4.82 -16.19
CA ASP A 213 -12.25 6.17 -15.61
C ASP A 213 -12.02 6.19 -14.10
N ARG A 214 -12.14 5.02 -13.42
CA ARG A 214 -12.00 4.88 -11.96
C ARG A 214 -10.95 3.86 -11.54
N ARG A 215 -10.04 3.50 -12.44
CA ARG A 215 -8.94 2.57 -12.17
C ARG A 215 -7.58 3.17 -12.43
N ALA A 216 -6.57 2.67 -11.71
CA ALA A 216 -5.18 2.86 -12.06
C ALA A 216 -4.79 1.98 -13.26
N GLY A 217 -3.55 2.07 -13.73
CA GLY A 217 -3.04 1.37 -14.91
C GLY A 217 -2.98 -0.17 -14.84
N VAL A 218 -3.93 -0.79 -14.14
CA VAL A 218 -4.03 -2.25 -13.99
C VAL A 218 -5.32 -2.73 -14.62
N ILE A 219 -5.25 -3.67 -15.57
CA ILE A 219 -6.40 -4.31 -16.20
C ILE A 219 -6.34 -5.81 -15.95
N THR A 220 -7.23 -6.29 -15.10
CA THR A 220 -7.37 -7.72 -14.80
C THR A 220 -8.47 -8.31 -15.65
N PHE A 221 -8.19 -9.42 -16.31
CA PHE A 221 -9.14 -10.05 -17.23
C PHE A 221 -9.03 -11.57 -17.22
N ASN A 222 -10.08 -12.23 -17.67
CA ASN A 222 -10.07 -13.63 -18.09
C ASN A 222 -10.44 -13.72 -19.57
N LEU A 223 -10.00 -14.81 -20.20
CA LEU A 223 -10.41 -15.15 -21.57
C LEU A 223 -11.08 -16.54 -21.51
N GLU A 224 -12.28 -16.64 -22.10
CA GLU A 224 -13.04 -17.89 -22.12
C GLU A 224 -12.22 -19.02 -22.74
N ALA A 225 -12.34 -20.22 -22.21
CA ALA A 225 -11.61 -21.42 -22.62
C ALA A 225 -10.07 -21.36 -22.54
N VAL A 226 -9.48 -20.30 -21.99
CA VAL A 226 -8.04 -20.16 -21.79
C VAL A 226 -7.71 -20.17 -20.30
N SER A 227 -6.87 -21.14 -19.88
CA SER A 227 -6.37 -21.13 -18.51
C SER A 227 -5.43 -19.93 -18.31
N TYR A 228 -5.59 -19.21 -17.18
CA TYR A 228 -4.70 -18.10 -16.79
C TYR A 228 -3.20 -18.49 -16.77
N THR A 229 -2.87 -19.77 -16.65
CA THR A 229 -1.49 -20.28 -16.72
C THR A 229 -0.91 -20.19 -18.13
N HIS A 230 -1.73 -20.09 -19.16
CA HIS A 230 -1.32 -19.95 -20.57
C HIS A 230 -1.27 -18.48 -21.02
N LEU A 231 -1.81 -17.56 -20.24
CA LEU A 231 -1.81 -16.11 -20.55
C LEU A 231 -0.54 -15.38 -20.06
N ARG A 232 0.51 -16.10 -19.66
CA ARG A 232 1.79 -15.47 -19.39
C ARG A 232 2.36 -14.92 -20.69
N ALA A 233 2.44 -13.59 -20.77
CA ALA A 233 3.19 -12.92 -21.82
C ALA A 233 4.66 -13.40 -21.80
N HIS A 234 5.17 -13.73 -22.96
CA HIS A 234 6.60 -13.96 -23.19
C HIS A 234 7.33 -12.63 -23.24
#